data_e5affed4feafb045b509ae12de26eca3
#
_entry.id   e5affed4feafb045b509ae12de26eca3
#
_cell.length_a   1.000
_cell.length_b   1.000
_cell.length_c   1.000
_cell.angle_alpha   90.00
_cell.angle_beta   90.00
_cell.angle_gamma   90.00
#
_symmetry.space_group_name_H-M   'P 1'
#
loop_
_entity.id
_entity.type
_entity.pdbx_description
1 polymer ?
#
loop_
_entity_poly.entity_id
_entity_poly.type
_entity_poly.pdbx_seq_one_letter_code
_entity_poly.pdbx_strand_id
1 'polypeptide(L)'
;MRKLSLLLTLFLVTLLAYGQKPALDHSVYDSWKNLNAVSVPRNGDILMYTIAPQEGDVELVIENLRTGKKISVPRATRASLNQEGTKVIAVVKPFFNQTREAKIKKTKKEDMPKDSLAIIDLKTGNVEKIANYKSHNAAEKWSKFVAYEVTPAKEKA
;
A
#
# COMPACT_ATOMS: atom_id res chain seq x y z
N MET A 1 -36.13 27.65 41.84
CA MET A 1 -35.51 28.12 40.61
C MET A 1 -33.96 28.13 40.72
N ARG A 2 -33.33 28.71 41.73
CA ARG A 2 -31.84 28.74 41.89
C ARG A 2 -31.18 27.35 41.90
N LYS A 3 -31.78 26.34 42.60
CA LYS A 3 -31.21 24.98 42.66
C LYS A 3 -31.26 24.25 41.30
N LEU A 4 -32.31 24.50 40.48
CA LEU A 4 -32.44 23.92 39.15
C LEU A 4 -31.44 24.53 38.16
N SER A 5 -31.19 25.84 38.27
CA SER A 5 -30.18 26.53 37.48
C SER A 5 -28.78 26.02 37.78
N LEU A 6 -28.46 25.74 39.03
CA LEU A 6 -27.15 25.22 39.45
C LEU A 6 -26.91 23.79 38.95
N LEU A 7 -27.94 22.93 38.94
CA LEU A 7 -27.88 21.60 38.36
C LEU A 7 -27.69 21.62 36.84
N LEU A 8 -28.36 22.55 36.14
CA LEU A 8 -28.23 22.68 34.69
C LEU A 8 -26.85 23.17 34.29
N THR A 9 -26.27 24.13 34.99
CA THR A 9 -24.89 24.59 34.76
C THR A 9 -23.86 23.51 35.03
N LEU A 10 -24.01 22.72 36.10
CA LEU A 10 -23.12 21.61 36.41
C LEU A 10 -23.17 20.54 35.30
N PHE A 11 -24.36 20.22 34.79
CA PHE A 11 -24.53 19.28 33.69
C PHE A 11 -23.91 19.79 32.35
N LEU A 12 -24.02 21.09 32.09
CA LEU A 12 -23.40 21.71 30.89
C LEU A 12 -21.85 21.65 30.95
N VAL A 13 -21.27 21.87 32.13
CA VAL A 13 -19.81 21.81 32.31
C VAL A 13 -19.27 20.39 32.13
N THR A 14 -20.02 19.37 32.54
CA THR A 14 -19.60 17.97 32.34
C THR A 14 -19.62 17.57 30.85
N LEU A 15 -20.53 18.11 30.03
CA LEU A 15 -20.57 17.86 28.60
C LEU A 15 -19.37 18.46 27.87
N LEU A 16 -18.80 19.57 28.36
CA LEU A 16 -17.61 20.20 27.75
C LEU A 16 -16.31 19.44 28.06
N ALA A 17 -16.29 18.64 29.14
CA ALA A 17 -15.07 17.89 29.52
C ALA A 17 -14.77 16.67 28.63
N TYR A 18 -15.74 16.15 27.86
CA TYR A 18 -15.55 15.01 26.96
C TYR A 18 -14.93 15.37 25.60
N GLY A 19 -14.70 16.66 25.33
CA GLY A 19 -14.22 17.13 24.03
C GLY A 19 -12.70 17.17 23.85
N GLN A 20 -11.90 16.79 24.84
CA GLN A 20 -10.44 16.85 24.72
C GLN A 20 -9.95 15.64 23.93
N LYS A 21 -9.39 15.91 22.73
CA LYS A 21 -8.66 14.88 21.97
C LYS A 21 -7.46 14.42 22.82
N PRO A 22 -7.18 13.10 22.85
CA PRO A 22 -5.99 12.59 23.53
C PRO A 22 -4.74 13.26 22.99
N ALA A 23 -3.79 13.58 23.88
CA ALA A 23 -2.50 14.12 23.46
C ALA A 23 -1.79 13.13 22.54
N LEU A 24 -1.17 13.65 21.48
CA LEU A 24 -0.36 12.83 20.59
C LEU A 24 0.88 12.36 21.38
N ASP A 25 1.09 11.06 21.42
CA ASP A 25 2.27 10.43 21.97
C ASP A 25 2.99 9.57 20.93
N HIS A 26 4.12 8.98 21.29
CA HIS A 26 4.92 8.16 20.39
C HIS A 26 4.19 6.93 19.84
N SER A 27 3.13 6.46 20.50
CA SER A 27 2.41 5.25 20.09
C SER A 27 1.66 5.41 18.77
N VAL A 28 1.37 6.65 18.36
CA VAL A 28 0.61 6.93 17.13
C VAL A 28 1.52 7.21 15.92
N TYR A 29 2.83 7.43 16.11
CA TYR A 29 3.73 7.84 15.03
C TYR A 29 3.86 6.78 13.94
N ASP A 30 3.93 5.51 14.30
CA ASP A 30 4.06 4.41 13.35
C ASP A 30 2.81 4.24 12.47
N SER A 31 1.67 4.74 12.93
CA SER A 31 0.41 4.71 12.17
C SER A 31 0.26 5.85 11.17
N TRP A 32 1.13 6.86 11.21
CA TRP A 32 1.08 7.97 10.27
C TRP A 32 1.44 7.50 8.87
N LYS A 33 0.57 7.85 7.94
CA LYS A 33 0.66 7.40 6.56
C LYS A 33 1.19 8.50 5.66
N ASN A 34 2.19 8.16 4.87
CA ASN A 34 2.76 9.02 3.84
C ASN A 34 2.21 8.63 2.47
N LEU A 35 1.91 9.63 1.66
CA LEU A 35 1.57 9.45 0.26
C LEU A 35 2.84 9.54 -0.58
N ASN A 36 3.17 8.46 -1.30
CA ASN A 36 4.39 8.38 -2.09
C ASN A 36 4.11 7.88 -3.51
N ALA A 37 5.07 8.06 -4.41
CA ALA A 37 5.05 7.55 -5.79
C ALA A 37 3.76 7.91 -6.54
N VAL A 38 3.28 9.14 -6.37
CA VAL A 38 2.10 9.64 -7.09
C VAL A 38 2.42 9.74 -8.57
N SER A 39 1.63 9.09 -9.41
CA SER A 39 1.77 9.10 -10.86
C SER A 39 0.42 9.20 -11.54
N VAL A 40 0.32 10.14 -12.49
CA VAL A 40 -0.81 10.26 -13.42
C VAL A 40 -0.26 10.04 -14.82
N PRO A 41 -0.45 8.86 -15.41
CA PRO A 41 -0.02 8.60 -16.78
C PRO A 41 -0.68 9.53 -17.80
N ARG A 42 -0.10 9.61 -19.00
CA ARG A 42 -0.52 10.59 -20.05
C ARG A 42 -1.99 10.58 -20.44
N ASN A 43 -2.67 9.46 -20.27
CA ASN A 43 -4.11 9.38 -20.55
C ASN A 43 -4.97 10.18 -19.54
N GLY A 44 -4.39 10.57 -18.39
CA GLY A 44 -5.08 11.37 -17.37
C GLY A 44 -6.22 10.65 -16.62
N ASP A 45 -6.53 9.40 -16.98
CA ASP A 45 -7.68 8.67 -16.44
C ASP A 45 -7.35 7.84 -15.20
N ILE A 46 -6.07 7.50 -15.04
CA ILE A 46 -5.61 6.62 -13.97
C ILE A 46 -4.68 7.41 -13.04
N LEU A 47 -4.99 7.39 -11.76
CA LEU A 47 -4.12 7.87 -10.70
C LEU A 47 -3.55 6.67 -9.96
N MET A 48 -2.23 6.61 -9.84
CA MET A 48 -1.53 5.59 -9.05
C MET A 48 -0.75 6.27 -7.93
N TYR A 49 -0.83 5.73 -6.73
CA TYR A 49 -0.06 6.20 -5.57
C TYR A 49 0.14 5.10 -4.56
N THR A 50 1.16 5.23 -3.72
CA THR A 50 1.37 4.33 -2.59
C THR A 50 1.10 5.04 -1.28
N ILE A 51 0.45 4.35 -0.36
CA ILE A 51 0.26 4.75 1.02
C ILE A 51 1.21 3.92 1.87
N ALA A 52 2.10 4.58 2.61
CA ALA A 52 3.09 3.92 3.44
C ALA A 52 2.98 4.41 4.88
N PRO A 53 2.84 3.54 5.88
CA PRO A 53 3.08 3.90 7.28
C PRO A 53 4.58 4.16 7.47
N GLN A 54 4.96 4.72 8.61
CA GLN A 54 6.37 4.93 8.95
C GLN A 54 7.10 3.58 9.10
N GLU A 55 6.49 2.62 9.78
CA GLU A 55 6.89 1.22 9.81
C GLU A 55 5.74 0.32 9.41
N GLY A 56 5.94 -0.57 8.42
CA GLY A 56 4.90 -1.52 8.01
C GLY A 56 4.81 -1.76 6.51
N ASP A 57 3.72 -2.39 6.13
CA ASP A 57 3.44 -2.73 4.75
C ASP A 57 2.85 -1.52 4.00
N VAL A 58 3.39 -1.25 2.83
CA VAL A 58 2.85 -0.23 1.92
C VAL A 58 1.61 -0.76 1.19
N GLU A 59 0.81 0.14 0.66
CA GLU A 59 -0.37 -0.18 -0.14
C GLU A 59 -0.33 0.63 -1.44
N LEU A 60 -0.40 -0.05 -2.58
CA LEU A 60 -0.59 0.60 -3.87
C LEU A 60 -2.08 0.79 -4.12
N VAL A 61 -2.48 2.02 -4.41
CA VAL A 61 -3.83 2.35 -4.83
C VAL A 61 -3.80 2.80 -6.29
N ILE A 62 -4.69 2.22 -7.08
CA ILE A 62 -4.91 2.57 -8.48
C ILE A 62 -6.36 3.04 -8.60
N GLU A 63 -6.55 4.28 -8.97
CA GLU A 63 -7.86 4.90 -9.06
C GLU A 63 -8.15 5.30 -10.52
N ASN A 64 -9.29 4.88 -11.02
CA ASN A 64 -9.80 5.39 -12.28
C ASN A 64 -10.60 6.67 -12.02
N LEU A 65 -10.07 7.81 -12.45
CA LEU A 65 -10.63 9.14 -12.18
C LEU A 65 -11.95 9.40 -12.86
N ARG A 66 -12.27 8.68 -13.95
CA ARG A 66 -13.57 8.83 -14.64
C ARG A 66 -14.67 8.06 -13.94
N THR A 67 -14.38 6.86 -13.45
CA THR A 67 -15.39 5.97 -12.87
C THR A 67 -15.40 5.98 -11.35
N GLY A 68 -14.36 6.52 -10.71
CA GLY A 68 -14.16 6.46 -9.27
C GLY A 68 -13.76 5.06 -8.75
N LYS A 69 -13.59 4.08 -9.65
CA LYS A 69 -13.22 2.70 -9.26
C LYS A 69 -11.78 2.70 -8.71
N LYS A 70 -11.61 2.10 -7.53
CA LYS A 70 -10.30 1.92 -6.88
C LYS A 70 -9.93 0.45 -6.79
N ILE A 71 -8.66 0.15 -7.05
CA ILE A 71 -8.05 -1.16 -6.85
C ILE A 71 -6.91 -0.95 -5.88
N SER A 72 -6.93 -1.69 -4.78
CA SER A 72 -5.90 -1.66 -3.76
C SER A 72 -5.10 -2.96 -3.79
N VAL A 73 -3.77 -2.84 -3.85
CA VAL A 73 -2.86 -3.97 -3.86
C VAL A 73 -1.87 -3.84 -2.69
N PRO A 74 -2.04 -4.63 -1.63
CA PRO A 74 -1.17 -4.54 -0.46
C PRO A 74 0.26 -4.95 -0.81
N ARG A 75 1.22 -4.21 -0.24
CA ARG A 75 2.67 -4.38 -0.36
C ARG A 75 3.23 -4.14 -1.76
N ALA A 76 2.42 -3.64 -2.69
CA ALA A 76 2.85 -3.35 -4.05
C ALA A 76 3.53 -1.98 -4.15
N THR A 77 4.60 -1.93 -4.93
CA THR A 77 5.42 -0.74 -5.22
C THR A 77 5.85 -0.74 -6.68
N ARG A 78 6.48 0.34 -7.14
CA ARG A 78 7.02 0.46 -8.50
C ARG A 78 6.00 0.11 -9.57
N ALA A 79 4.81 0.68 -9.46
CA ALA A 79 3.74 0.46 -10.42
C ALA A 79 4.05 1.13 -11.77
N SER A 80 3.77 0.43 -12.86
CA SER A 80 3.86 0.93 -14.22
C SER A 80 2.62 0.55 -15.01
N LEU A 81 1.97 1.55 -15.63
CA LEU A 81 0.82 1.37 -16.48
C LEU A 81 1.25 1.06 -17.92
N ASN A 82 0.54 0.16 -18.59
CA ASN A 82 0.76 -0.07 -20.01
C ASN A 82 0.23 1.10 -20.87
N GLN A 83 0.68 1.18 -22.12
CA GLN A 83 0.31 2.26 -23.04
C GLN A 83 -1.20 2.34 -23.29
N GLU A 84 -1.89 1.21 -23.24
CA GLU A 84 -3.33 1.12 -23.47
C GLU A 84 -4.16 1.54 -22.26
N GLY A 85 -3.56 1.75 -21.09
CA GLY A 85 -4.28 2.11 -19.85
C GLY A 85 -5.14 0.98 -19.28
N THR A 86 -4.80 -0.28 -19.60
CA THR A 86 -5.63 -1.45 -19.24
C THR A 86 -5.00 -2.36 -18.21
N LYS A 87 -3.68 -2.35 -18.11
CA LYS A 87 -2.94 -3.23 -17.20
C LYS A 87 -1.86 -2.46 -16.45
N VAL A 88 -1.64 -2.83 -15.21
CA VAL A 88 -0.55 -2.33 -14.36
C VAL A 88 0.33 -3.49 -13.94
N ILE A 89 1.64 -3.33 -14.02
CA ILE A 89 2.61 -4.20 -13.35
C ILE A 89 3.13 -3.51 -12.11
N ALA A 90 3.35 -4.28 -11.03
CA ALA A 90 3.90 -3.77 -9.80
C ALA A 90 4.72 -4.85 -9.08
N VAL A 91 5.67 -4.43 -8.25
CA VAL A 91 6.46 -5.34 -7.41
C VAL A 91 5.82 -5.44 -6.04
N VAL A 92 5.42 -6.64 -5.65
CA VAL A 92 4.84 -6.92 -4.34
C VAL A 92 5.94 -7.38 -3.39
N LYS A 93 6.17 -6.62 -2.35
CA LYS A 93 7.16 -6.93 -1.31
C LYS A 93 6.68 -8.05 -0.39
N PRO A 94 7.58 -8.83 0.23
CA PRO A 94 7.22 -9.69 1.35
C PRO A 94 6.61 -8.89 2.49
N PHE A 95 5.98 -9.56 3.44
CA PHE A 95 5.48 -8.89 4.65
C PHE A 95 6.63 -8.23 5.41
N PHE A 96 6.37 -7.01 5.88
CA PHE A 96 7.34 -6.24 6.64
C PHE A 96 7.89 -7.04 7.84
N ASN A 97 7.00 -7.67 8.62
CA ASN A 97 7.39 -8.47 9.77
C ASN A 97 8.28 -9.66 9.39
N GLN A 98 7.97 -10.38 8.31
CA GLN A 98 8.80 -11.49 7.84
C GLN A 98 10.20 -11.03 7.45
N THR A 99 10.29 -9.89 6.76
CA THR A 99 11.58 -9.32 6.36
C THR A 99 12.38 -8.84 7.58
N ARG A 100 11.70 -8.22 8.56
CA ARG A 100 12.30 -7.76 9.81
C ARG A 100 12.84 -8.93 10.64
N GLU A 101 12.04 -9.98 10.84
CA GLU A 101 12.45 -11.18 11.54
C GLU A 101 13.64 -11.87 10.87
N ALA A 102 13.60 -12.03 9.56
CA ALA A 102 14.71 -12.62 8.81
C ALA A 102 16.01 -11.82 8.97
N LYS A 103 15.92 -10.49 8.99
CA LYS A 103 17.07 -9.61 9.26
C LYS A 103 17.61 -9.78 10.69
N ILE A 104 16.73 -9.82 11.69
CA ILE A 104 17.10 -10.04 13.10
C ILE A 104 17.81 -11.38 13.26
N LYS A 105 17.28 -12.43 12.62
CA LYS A 105 17.86 -13.78 12.61
C LYS A 105 19.12 -13.89 11.74
N LYS A 106 19.58 -12.80 11.11
CA LYS A 106 20.72 -12.77 10.18
C LYS A 106 20.62 -13.85 9.09
N THR A 107 19.41 -14.08 8.58
CA THR A 107 19.13 -15.05 7.52
C THR A 107 19.98 -14.73 6.27
N LYS A 108 20.54 -15.76 5.64
CA LYS A 108 21.32 -15.61 4.41
C LYS A 108 20.48 -14.96 3.31
N LYS A 109 21.11 -14.15 2.45
CA LYS A 109 20.42 -13.42 1.37
C LYS A 109 19.58 -14.32 0.45
N GLU A 110 20.04 -15.55 0.25
CA GLU A 110 19.37 -16.56 -0.60
C GLU A 110 18.06 -17.07 0.02
N ASP A 111 17.98 -17.08 1.36
CA ASP A 111 16.84 -17.59 2.13
C ASP A 111 15.91 -16.46 2.62
N MET A 112 16.26 -15.20 2.31
CA MET A 112 15.39 -14.06 2.61
C MET A 112 14.07 -14.17 1.83
N PRO A 113 12.95 -13.71 2.41
CA PRO A 113 11.68 -13.61 1.69
C PRO A 113 11.86 -12.84 0.37
N LYS A 114 11.32 -13.38 -0.72
CA LYS A 114 11.49 -12.82 -2.07
C LYS A 114 10.28 -12.00 -2.50
N ASP A 115 10.52 -11.04 -3.36
CA ASP A 115 9.49 -10.23 -4.00
C ASP A 115 8.63 -11.12 -4.93
N SER A 116 7.45 -10.62 -5.26
CA SER A 116 6.59 -11.16 -6.30
C SER A 116 6.29 -10.06 -7.33
N LEU A 117 6.04 -10.45 -8.59
CA LEU A 117 5.52 -9.54 -9.59
C LEU A 117 3.99 -9.64 -9.60
N ALA A 118 3.30 -8.52 -9.56
CA ALA A 118 1.85 -8.46 -9.74
C ALA A 118 1.52 -7.92 -11.13
N ILE A 119 0.60 -8.57 -11.82
CA ILE A 119 -0.04 -8.11 -13.03
C ILE A 119 -1.50 -7.82 -12.70
N ILE A 120 -1.91 -6.56 -12.82
CA ILE A 120 -3.22 -6.08 -12.41
C ILE A 120 -4.00 -5.71 -13.67
N ASP A 121 -5.15 -6.33 -13.88
CA ASP A 121 -6.07 -5.97 -14.96
C ASP A 121 -7.07 -4.93 -14.45
N LEU A 122 -7.04 -3.73 -15.02
CA LEU A 122 -7.86 -2.60 -14.55
C LEU A 122 -9.34 -2.72 -14.91
N LYS A 123 -9.68 -3.53 -15.93
CA LYS A 123 -11.08 -3.75 -16.32
C LYS A 123 -11.77 -4.69 -15.34
N THR A 124 -11.14 -5.84 -15.10
CA THR A 124 -11.71 -6.88 -14.23
C THR A 124 -11.41 -6.63 -12.75
N GLY A 125 -10.28 -5.99 -12.44
CA GLY A 125 -9.75 -5.85 -11.09
C GLY A 125 -8.95 -7.08 -10.64
N ASN A 126 -8.71 -8.04 -11.54
CA ASN A 126 -7.94 -9.24 -11.22
C ASN A 126 -6.46 -8.90 -10.97
N VAL A 127 -5.86 -9.56 -9.97
CA VAL A 127 -4.45 -9.41 -9.59
C VAL A 127 -3.79 -10.78 -9.64
N GLU A 128 -3.01 -11.02 -10.68
CA GLU A 128 -2.17 -12.20 -10.82
C GLU A 128 -0.80 -11.93 -10.16
N LYS A 129 -0.32 -12.87 -9.32
CA LYS A 129 0.97 -12.76 -8.64
C LYS A 129 1.92 -13.87 -9.07
N ILE A 130 3.10 -13.47 -9.51
CA ILE A 130 4.19 -14.36 -9.92
C ILE A 130 5.25 -14.33 -8.81
N ALA A 131 5.43 -15.45 -8.14
CA ALA A 131 6.35 -15.59 -7.00
C ALA A 131 7.82 -15.63 -7.44
N ASN A 132 8.73 -15.45 -6.47
CA ASN A 132 10.18 -15.52 -6.66
C ASN A 132 10.71 -14.55 -7.73
N TYR A 133 10.07 -13.40 -7.83
CA TYR A 133 10.47 -12.34 -8.76
C TYR A 133 11.91 -11.87 -8.50
N LYS A 134 12.68 -11.71 -9.57
CA LYS A 134 14.03 -11.18 -9.54
C LYS A 134 14.11 -9.83 -10.23
N SER A 135 13.66 -9.76 -11.46
CA SER A 135 13.67 -8.54 -12.27
C SER A 135 12.59 -8.56 -13.34
N HIS A 136 12.25 -7.40 -13.87
CA HIS A 136 11.45 -7.28 -15.08
C HIS A 136 12.01 -6.17 -15.97
N ASN A 137 11.79 -6.31 -17.23
CA ASN A 137 12.06 -5.29 -18.21
C ASN A 137 10.77 -4.97 -18.96
N ALA A 138 10.26 -3.78 -18.72
CA ALA A 138 9.15 -3.22 -19.45
C ALA A 138 9.66 -1.98 -20.17
N ALA A 139 9.42 -1.88 -21.47
CA ALA A 139 9.70 -0.65 -22.21
C ALA A 139 8.94 0.51 -21.57
N GLU A 140 9.44 1.74 -21.65
CA GLU A 140 8.78 2.94 -21.11
C GLU A 140 7.31 3.05 -21.56
N LYS A 141 7.02 2.59 -22.76
CA LYS A 141 5.68 2.52 -23.36
C LYS A 141 5.33 1.07 -23.70
N TRP A 142 5.36 0.19 -22.70
CA TRP A 142 4.99 -1.20 -22.95
C TRP A 142 3.49 -1.34 -23.27
N SER A 143 3.17 -2.24 -24.17
CA SER A 143 1.80 -2.49 -24.63
C SER A 143 1.33 -3.88 -24.20
N LYS A 144 1.80 -4.92 -24.87
CA LYS A 144 1.30 -6.30 -24.67
C LYS A 144 2.25 -7.21 -23.92
N PHE A 145 3.57 -6.94 -23.99
CA PHE A 145 4.59 -7.86 -23.49
C PHE A 145 5.46 -7.22 -22.43
N VAL A 146 5.72 -7.99 -21.39
CA VAL A 146 6.68 -7.67 -20.34
C VAL A 146 7.56 -8.91 -20.14
N ALA A 147 8.86 -8.74 -20.22
CA ALA A 147 9.80 -9.80 -19.88
C ALA A 147 10.13 -9.74 -18.39
N TYR A 148 10.10 -10.87 -17.71
CA TYR A 148 10.45 -10.96 -16.30
C TYR A 148 11.31 -12.19 -16.02
N GLU A 149 12.11 -12.09 -14.97
CA GLU A 149 12.97 -13.15 -14.48
C GLU A 149 12.51 -13.59 -13.09
N VAL A 150 12.43 -14.89 -12.90
CA VAL A 150 12.14 -15.50 -11.59
C VAL A 150 13.32 -16.33 -11.12
N THR A 151 13.53 -16.36 -9.82
CA THR A 151 14.50 -17.30 -9.24
C THR A 151 13.88 -18.70 -9.20
N PRO A 152 14.54 -19.73 -9.72
CA PRO A 152 14.04 -21.12 -9.63
C PRO A 152 13.74 -21.48 -8.18
N ALA A 153 12.68 -22.26 -7.96
CA ALA A 153 12.43 -22.86 -6.66
C ALA A 153 13.59 -23.82 -6.34
N LYS A 154 14.11 -23.76 -5.10
CA LYS A 154 15.07 -24.79 -4.66
C LYS A 154 14.34 -26.11 -4.67
N GLU A 155 14.82 -27.08 -5.46
CA GLU A 155 14.39 -28.47 -5.29
C GLU A 155 14.70 -28.89 -3.85
N LYS A 156 13.68 -29.37 -3.16
CA LYS A 156 13.90 -30.00 -1.86
C LYS A 156 14.60 -31.32 -2.13
N ALA A 157 15.88 -31.37 -1.79
CA ALA A 157 16.61 -32.63 -1.69
C ALA A 157 16.05 -33.47 -0.56
#